data_8b355da0dc8dd549152cf01e7c701b67
#
_entry.id   8b355da0dc8dd549152cf01e7c701b67
#
_cell.length_a   1.000
_cell.length_b   1.000
_cell.length_c   1.000
_cell.angle_alpha   90.00
_cell.angle_beta   90.00
_cell.angle_gamma   90.00
#
_symmetry.space_group_name_H-M   'P 1'
#
loop_
_entity.id
_entity.type
_entity.pdbx_description
1 polymer ?
#
loop_
_entity_poly.entity_id
_entity_poly.type
_entity_poly.pdbx_seq_one_letter_code
_entity_poly.pdbx_strand_id
1 'polypeptide(L)'
;MKDGIIQQVDTPQNLYDYPCNIFVAGFIGSPQMNFLDGTLQKSGDQYTVDLAGTTIPLPKEKTADGKLDAYVGKTLKVGIRPEDIKDDEEFLEKHPNSHLNAEVEVSELMGAEIYLYLTYQGQNLMARVAPTSKSRRGDKIVVAMDTNKIHLFDPESEKTLLN
;
A
#
# COMPACT_ATOMS: atom_id res chain seq x y z
N MET A 1 11.37 -4.63 18.17
CA MET A 1 10.88 -4.38 19.56
C MET A 1 10.25 -3.00 19.63
N LYS A 2 9.15 -2.87 20.36
CA LYS A 2 8.47 -1.59 20.64
C LYS A 2 8.31 -1.52 22.17
N ASP A 3 8.81 -0.44 22.79
CA ASP A 3 8.74 -0.21 24.25
C ASP A 3 9.25 -1.41 25.10
N GLY A 4 10.34 -2.05 24.66
CA GLY A 4 10.92 -3.22 25.29
C GLY A 4 10.23 -4.55 25.02
N ILE A 5 9.11 -4.55 24.28
CA ILE A 5 8.34 -5.75 23.96
C ILE A 5 8.69 -6.23 22.55
N ILE A 6 9.01 -7.53 22.44
CA ILE A 6 9.23 -8.18 21.14
C ILE A 6 7.91 -8.21 20.37
N GLN A 7 7.89 -7.69 19.16
CA GLN A 7 6.70 -7.67 18.29
C GLN A 7 6.65 -8.88 17.37
N GLN A 8 7.78 -9.21 16.74
CA GLN A 8 7.90 -10.36 15.84
C GLN A 8 9.35 -10.85 15.85
N VAL A 9 9.54 -12.16 15.75
CA VAL A 9 10.86 -12.81 15.56
C VAL A 9 10.73 -13.74 14.37
N ASP A 10 11.44 -13.43 13.29
CA ASP A 10 11.36 -14.21 12.05
C ASP A 10 12.61 -13.93 11.19
N THR A 11 12.69 -14.57 10.02
CA THR A 11 13.70 -14.22 9.02
C THR A 11 13.50 -12.79 8.50
N PRO A 12 14.56 -12.09 8.04
CA PRO A 12 14.40 -10.75 7.46
C PRO A 12 13.36 -10.68 6.35
N GLN A 13 13.30 -11.70 5.50
CA GLN A 13 12.33 -11.77 4.41
C GLN A 13 10.89 -11.88 4.93
N ASN A 14 10.64 -12.75 5.92
CA ASN A 14 9.30 -12.89 6.51
C ASN A 14 8.85 -11.63 7.25
N LEU A 15 9.76 -10.94 7.95
CA LEU A 15 9.46 -9.66 8.59
C LEU A 15 9.05 -8.59 7.57
N TYR A 16 9.62 -8.68 6.36
CA TYR A 16 9.32 -7.77 5.25
C TYR A 16 7.99 -8.12 4.57
N ASP A 17 7.80 -9.41 4.20
CA ASP A 17 6.66 -9.85 3.40
C ASP A 17 5.40 -10.11 4.24
N TYR A 18 5.58 -10.51 5.51
CA TYR A 18 4.49 -10.92 6.42
C TYR A 18 4.58 -10.24 7.78
N PRO A 19 4.54 -8.90 7.83
CA PRO A 19 4.56 -8.19 9.10
C PRO A 19 3.31 -8.52 9.91
N CYS A 20 3.47 -8.80 11.21
CA CYS A 20 2.35 -9.17 12.08
C CYS A 20 1.50 -7.98 12.54
N ASN A 21 2.01 -6.76 12.40
CA ASN A 21 1.32 -5.53 12.80
C ASN A 21 1.88 -4.28 12.08
N ILE A 22 1.19 -3.15 12.27
CA ILE A 22 1.57 -1.84 11.68
C ILE A 22 2.99 -1.43 12.09
N PHE A 23 3.38 -1.68 13.34
CA PHE A 23 4.71 -1.30 13.81
C PHE A 23 5.82 -2.03 13.04
N VAL A 24 5.71 -3.35 12.87
CA VAL A 24 6.70 -4.14 12.10
C VAL A 24 6.69 -3.72 10.64
N ALA A 25 5.51 -3.55 10.04
CA ALA A 25 5.35 -3.13 8.65
C ALA A 25 6.00 -1.77 8.37
N GLY A 26 5.82 -0.80 9.27
CA GLY A 26 6.40 0.53 9.14
C GLY A 26 7.88 0.60 9.52
N PHE A 27 8.36 -0.29 10.41
CA PHE A 27 9.74 -0.28 10.85
C PHE A 27 10.69 -1.00 9.88
N ILE A 28 10.20 -2.06 9.24
CA ILE A 28 10.98 -2.88 8.30
C ILE A 28 10.84 -2.34 6.88
N GLY A 29 11.95 -1.95 6.29
CA GLY A 29 12.04 -1.41 4.93
C GLY A 29 12.54 0.04 4.90
N SER A 30 13.21 0.39 3.81
CA SER A 30 13.67 1.74 3.51
C SER A 30 13.47 2.00 2.02
N PRO A 31 12.53 2.88 1.65
CA PRO A 31 11.63 3.67 2.50
C PRO A 31 10.59 2.82 3.26
N GLN A 32 9.93 3.44 4.25
CA GLN A 32 8.89 2.78 5.03
C GLN A 32 7.63 2.48 4.19
N MET A 33 6.83 1.51 4.65
CA MET A 33 5.52 1.20 4.06
C MET A 33 4.59 2.42 4.14
N ASN A 34 3.84 2.67 3.07
CA ASN A 34 2.72 3.62 3.08
C ASN A 34 1.53 3.04 3.84
N PHE A 35 0.83 3.89 4.56
CA PHE A 35 -0.44 3.54 5.20
C PHE A 35 -1.52 4.54 4.78
N LEU A 36 -2.53 4.04 4.08
CA LEU A 36 -3.69 4.81 3.65
C LEU A 36 -4.92 4.36 4.42
N ASP A 37 -5.87 5.26 4.63
CA ASP A 37 -7.18 4.89 5.15
C ASP A 37 -8.05 4.40 3.99
N GLY A 38 -8.67 3.24 4.17
CA GLY A 38 -9.57 2.66 3.19
C GLY A 38 -10.72 1.91 3.84
N THR A 39 -11.90 1.95 3.22
CA THR A 39 -13.08 1.24 3.69
C THR A 39 -13.19 -0.11 2.99
N LEU A 40 -13.24 -1.19 3.77
CA LEU A 40 -13.42 -2.54 3.23
C LEU A 40 -14.86 -2.72 2.78
N GLN A 41 -15.03 -3.20 1.56
CA GLN A 41 -16.32 -3.50 0.95
C GLN A 41 -16.33 -4.93 0.41
N LYS A 42 -17.53 -5.50 0.25
CA LYS A 42 -17.72 -6.83 -0.34
C LYS A 42 -18.90 -6.81 -1.28
N SER A 43 -18.72 -7.39 -2.46
CA SER A 43 -19.79 -7.63 -3.43
C SER A 43 -19.68 -9.07 -3.94
N GLY A 44 -20.64 -9.92 -3.56
CA GLY A 44 -20.53 -11.36 -3.79
C GLY A 44 -19.31 -11.92 -3.09
N ASP A 45 -18.42 -12.56 -3.85
CA ASP A 45 -17.16 -13.15 -3.35
C ASP A 45 -15.96 -12.20 -3.49
N GLN A 46 -16.18 -10.98 -4.00
CA GLN A 46 -15.11 -10.02 -4.23
C GLN A 46 -15.02 -9.02 -3.08
N TYR A 47 -13.87 -8.99 -2.42
CA TYR A 47 -13.52 -7.91 -1.51
C TYR A 47 -12.81 -6.78 -2.26
N THR A 48 -13.14 -5.57 -1.88
CA THR A 48 -12.52 -4.35 -2.40
C THR A 48 -12.22 -3.40 -1.26
N VAL A 49 -11.27 -2.51 -1.47
CA VAL A 49 -11.01 -1.39 -0.56
C VAL A 49 -11.30 -0.10 -1.29
N ASP A 50 -12.16 0.72 -0.72
CA ASP A 50 -12.39 2.07 -1.21
C ASP A 50 -11.38 3.03 -0.57
N LEU A 51 -10.48 3.57 -1.40
CA LEU A 51 -9.49 4.57 -1.03
C LEU A 51 -10.00 5.95 -1.47
N ALA A 52 -10.80 6.57 -0.61
CA ALA A 52 -11.34 7.92 -0.85
C ALA A 52 -11.95 8.11 -2.25
N GLY A 53 -12.78 7.15 -2.68
CA GLY A 53 -13.49 7.17 -3.95
C GLY A 53 -12.87 6.33 -5.07
N THR A 54 -11.69 5.75 -4.86
CA THR A 54 -11.10 4.77 -5.78
C THR A 54 -11.24 3.37 -5.20
N THR A 55 -12.00 2.52 -5.85
CA THR A 55 -12.24 1.14 -5.43
C THR A 55 -11.17 0.21 -5.97
N ILE A 56 -10.40 -0.40 -5.09
CA ILE A 56 -9.30 -1.32 -5.41
C ILE A 56 -9.73 -2.75 -5.11
N PRO A 57 -9.74 -3.68 -6.08
CA PRO A 57 -10.05 -5.07 -5.83
C PRO A 57 -8.91 -5.78 -5.11
N LEU A 58 -9.25 -6.58 -4.10
CA LEU A 58 -8.29 -7.44 -3.41
C LEU A 58 -8.20 -8.82 -4.11
N PRO A 59 -7.02 -9.44 -4.16
CA PRO A 59 -6.86 -10.77 -4.74
C PRO A 59 -7.74 -11.81 -4.04
N LYS A 60 -8.49 -12.59 -4.81
CA LYS A 60 -9.40 -13.61 -4.27
C LYS A 60 -8.68 -14.69 -3.49
N GLU A 61 -7.47 -15.07 -3.94
CA GLU A 61 -6.65 -16.09 -3.30
C GLU A 61 -6.27 -15.71 -1.87
N LYS A 62 -6.06 -14.42 -1.61
CA LYS A 62 -5.70 -13.90 -0.28
C LYS A 62 -6.90 -13.73 0.64
N THR A 63 -8.11 -13.64 0.10
CA THR A 63 -9.34 -13.30 0.84
C THR A 63 -10.29 -14.48 1.01
N ALA A 64 -9.92 -15.67 0.51
CA ALA A 64 -10.78 -16.86 0.45
C ALA A 64 -11.16 -17.44 1.83
N ASP A 65 -10.42 -17.12 2.89
CA ASP A 65 -10.65 -17.67 4.23
C ASP A 65 -11.79 -17.00 5.01
N GLY A 66 -12.40 -15.95 4.46
CA GLY A 66 -13.54 -15.23 5.06
C GLY A 66 -13.21 -14.41 6.31
N LYS A 67 -11.94 -14.31 6.71
CA LYS A 67 -11.54 -13.53 7.90
C LYS A 67 -11.91 -12.06 7.82
N LEU A 68 -12.00 -11.52 6.60
CA LEU A 68 -12.34 -10.12 6.38
C LEU A 68 -13.82 -9.80 6.53
N ASP A 69 -14.72 -10.78 6.62
CA ASP A 69 -16.17 -10.55 6.72
C ASP A 69 -16.55 -9.68 7.93
N ALA A 70 -15.88 -9.87 9.06
CA ALA A 70 -16.12 -9.07 10.28
C ALA A 70 -15.72 -7.58 10.14
N TYR A 71 -14.98 -7.24 9.10
CA TYR A 71 -14.44 -5.90 8.85
C TYR A 71 -15.12 -5.18 7.69
N VAL A 72 -16.05 -5.83 7.00
CA VAL A 72 -16.81 -5.20 5.90
C VAL A 72 -17.56 -3.96 6.41
N GLY A 73 -17.41 -2.84 5.70
CA GLY A 73 -17.95 -1.54 6.07
C GLY A 73 -17.09 -0.74 7.05
N LYS A 74 -15.99 -1.32 7.55
CA LYS A 74 -15.07 -0.62 8.47
C LYS A 74 -13.91 0.02 7.71
N THR A 75 -13.40 1.12 8.27
CA THR A 75 -12.17 1.75 7.81
C THR A 75 -10.97 0.99 8.37
N LEU A 76 -10.07 0.59 7.50
CA LEU A 76 -8.83 -0.13 7.79
C LEU A 76 -7.62 0.69 7.39
N LYS A 77 -6.45 0.32 7.90
CA LYS A 77 -5.18 0.81 7.36
C LYS A 77 -4.75 -0.11 6.22
N VAL A 78 -4.59 0.49 5.05
CA VAL A 78 -4.12 -0.16 3.83
C VAL A 78 -2.64 0.10 3.68
N GLY A 79 -1.83 -0.94 3.83
CA GLY A 79 -0.38 -0.87 3.69
C GLY A 79 0.05 -1.25 2.27
N ILE A 80 0.94 -0.46 1.70
CA ILE A 80 1.60 -0.76 0.42
C ILE A 80 3.00 -0.19 0.43
N ARG A 81 3.98 -0.96 -0.04
CA ARG A 81 5.36 -0.49 -0.08
C ARG A 81 5.62 0.45 -1.25
N PRO A 82 6.54 1.42 -1.11
CA PRO A 82 6.85 2.36 -2.17
C PRO A 82 7.28 1.72 -3.49
N GLU A 83 7.99 0.60 -3.45
CA GLU A 83 8.41 -0.17 -4.63
C GLU A 83 7.28 -0.87 -5.38
N ASP A 84 6.13 -1.05 -4.73
CA ASP A 84 4.93 -1.67 -5.31
C ASP A 84 3.95 -0.63 -5.88
N ILE A 85 4.40 0.63 -5.99
CA ILE A 85 3.67 1.75 -6.60
C ILE A 85 4.54 2.34 -7.71
N LYS A 86 4.00 2.43 -8.92
CA LYS A 86 4.76 2.90 -10.08
C LYS A 86 3.94 3.77 -11.02
N ASP A 87 4.65 4.57 -11.84
CA ASP A 87 4.09 5.53 -12.80
C ASP A 87 4.39 5.16 -14.28
N ASP A 88 5.07 4.03 -14.54
CA ASP A 88 5.39 3.61 -15.89
C ASP A 88 4.21 2.92 -16.59
N GLU A 89 4.11 3.12 -17.93
CA GLU A 89 2.99 2.62 -18.74
C GLU A 89 2.79 1.11 -18.64
N GLU A 90 3.88 0.34 -18.65
CA GLU A 90 3.82 -1.13 -18.58
C GLU A 90 3.18 -1.59 -17.27
N PHE A 91 3.54 -0.96 -16.16
CA PHE A 91 2.97 -1.26 -14.86
C PHE A 91 1.50 -0.82 -14.74
N LEU A 92 1.17 0.35 -15.29
CA LEU A 92 -0.22 0.85 -15.34
C LEU A 92 -1.12 -0.10 -16.14
N GLU A 93 -0.66 -0.59 -17.30
CA GLU A 93 -1.41 -1.55 -18.12
C GLU A 93 -1.62 -2.91 -17.42
N LYS A 94 -0.64 -3.36 -16.64
CA LYS A 94 -0.75 -4.61 -15.86
C LYS A 94 -1.68 -4.50 -14.67
N HIS A 95 -1.87 -3.29 -14.13
CA HIS A 95 -2.66 -3.03 -12.93
C HIS A 95 -3.83 -2.04 -13.17
N PRO A 96 -4.73 -2.31 -14.14
CA PRO A 96 -5.73 -1.33 -14.59
C PRO A 96 -6.76 -0.96 -13.53
N ASN A 97 -6.94 -1.80 -12.51
CA ASN A 97 -7.96 -1.62 -11.46
C ASN A 97 -7.40 -1.01 -10.17
N SER A 98 -6.16 -0.49 -10.20
CA SER A 98 -5.50 0.07 -9.01
C SER A 98 -4.88 1.44 -9.26
N HIS A 99 -5.43 2.20 -10.20
CA HIS A 99 -4.93 3.52 -10.56
C HIS A 99 -5.36 4.57 -9.53
N LEU A 100 -4.39 5.39 -9.11
CA LEU A 100 -4.60 6.56 -8.27
C LEU A 100 -4.15 7.83 -9.00
N ASN A 101 -5.01 8.84 -9.01
CA ASN A 101 -4.63 10.18 -9.51
C ASN A 101 -4.01 10.97 -8.36
N ALA A 102 -2.72 11.20 -8.42
CA ALA A 102 -1.95 11.83 -7.36
C ALA A 102 -1.20 13.07 -7.88
N GLU A 103 -0.86 13.98 -6.98
CA GLU A 103 -0.04 15.15 -7.25
C GLU A 103 1.36 14.93 -6.68
N VAL A 104 2.39 15.27 -7.45
CA VAL A 104 3.80 15.16 -7.04
C VAL A 104 4.18 16.37 -6.20
N GLU A 105 4.43 16.17 -4.91
CA GLU A 105 4.92 17.20 -4.00
C GLU A 105 6.44 17.39 -4.12
N VAL A 106 7.16 16.25 -4.17
CA VAL A 106 8.62 16.21 -4.30
C VAL A 106 9.04 15.03 -5.17
N SER A 107 10.10 15.23 -5.96
CA SER A 107 10.75 14.18 -6.74
C SER A 107 12.25 14.19 -6.40
N GLU A 108 12.75 13.10 -5.81
CA GLU A 108 14.13 12.96 -5.38
C GLU A 108 14.85 11.87 -6.17
N LEU A 109 15.93 12.22 -6.86
CA LEU A 109 16.78 11.25 -7.55
C LEU A 109 17.73 10.59 -6.56
N MET A 110 17.54 9.29 -6.32
CA MET A 110 18.32 8.48 -5.39
C MET A 110 19.35 7.57 -6.12
N GLY A 111 19.95 8.06 -7.19
CA GLY A 111 20.90 7.32 -8.02
C GLY A 111 20.19 6.42 -9.04
N ALA A 112 19.98 5.16 -8.72
CA ALA A 112 19.36 4.16 -9.62
C ALA A 112 17.82 4.23 -9.65
N GLU A 113 17.21 5.09 -8.85
CA GLU A 113 15.75 5.18 -8.70
C GLU A 113 15.32 6.59 -8.30
N ILE A 114 14.04 6.89 -8.42
CA ILE A 114 13.44 8.16 -8.00
C ILE A 114 12.40 7.85 -6.92
N TYR A 115 12.43 8.65 -5.84
CA TYR A 115 11.37 8.68 -4.84
C TYR A 115 10.42 9.82 -5.15
N LEU A 116 9.15 9.49 -5.38
CA LEU A 116 8.08 10.46 -5.56
C LEU A 116 7.27 10.55 -4.26
N TYR A 117 7.25 11.74 -3.68
CA TYR A 117 6.36 12.06 -2.58
C TYR A 117 5.09 12.62 -3.20
N LEU A 118 3.97 11.96 -2.94
CA LEU A 118 2.70 12.19 -3.61
C LEU A 118 1.63 12.56 -2.58
N THR A 119 0.69 13.38 -3.01
CA THR A 119 -0.57 13.59 -2.31
C THR A 119 -1.71 12.96 -3.11
N TYR A 120 -2.46 12.08 -2.47
CA TYR A 120 -3.65 11.45 -3.00
C TYR A 120 -4.84 11.69 -2.07
N GLN A 121 -5.84 12.45 -2.52
CA GLN A 121 -7.06 12.76 -1.74
C GLN A 121 -6.75 13.22 -0.30
N GLY A 122 -5.73 14.06 -0.14
CA GLY A 122 -5.30 14.57 1.16
C GLY A 122 -4.45 13.60 2.00
N GLN A 123 -4.15 12.42 1.49
CA GLN A 123 -3.27 11.44 2.12
C GLN A 123 -1.89 11.45 1.47
N ASN A 124 -0.85 11.32 2.28
CA ASN A 124 0.52 11.23 1.79
C ASN A 124 0.86 9.82 1.33
N LEU A 125 1.55 9.73 0.20
CA LEU A 125 1.92 8.49 -0.45
C LEU A 125 3.34 8.64 -1.01
N MET A 126 4.18 7.64 -0.87
CA MET A 126 5.48 7.58 -1.50
C MET A 126 5.52 6.46 -2.54
N ALA A 127 6.01 6.76 -3.73
CA ALA A 127 6.30 5.77 -4.77
C ALA A 127 7.80 5.72 -5.08
N ARG A 128 8.29 4.52 -5.36
CA ARG A 128 9.67 4.27 -5.79
C ARG A 128 9.63 3.84 -7.25
N VAL A 129 10.07 4.75 -8.11
CA VAL A 129 9.94 4.60 -9.55
C VAL A 129 11.28 4.54 -10.25
N ALA A 130 11.28 4.14 -11.53
CA ALA A 130 12.49 4.05 -12.34
C ALA A 130 13.14 5.43 -12.54
N PRO A 131 14.49 5.49 -12.71
CA PRO A 131 15.20 6.75 -12.92
C PRO A 131 14.81 7.45 -14.24
N THR A 132 14.12 6.72 -15.12
CA THR A 132 13.57 7.24 -16.39
C THR A 132 12.24 7.98 -16.21
N SER A 133 11.64 7.96 -15.02
CA SER A 133 10.41 8.72 -14.74
C SER A 133 10.61 10.21 -15.01
N LYS A 134 9.63 10.79 -15.69
CA LYS A 134 9.60 12.21 -16.03
C LYS A 134 8.79 13.04 -15.05
N SER A 135 8.22 12.42 -14.06
CA SER A 135 7.36 13.05 -13.04
C SER A 135 8.13 14.08 -12.22
N ARG A 136 7.60 15.30 -12.14
CA ARG A 136 8.22 16.44 -11.47
C ARG A 136 7.24 17.09 -10.50
N ARG A 137 7.78 17.84 -9.54
CA ARG A 137 6.98 18.59 -8.57
C ARG A 137 5.88 19.42 -9.26
N GLY A 138 4.66 19.28 -8.75
CA GLY A 138 3.47 19.95 -9.24
C GLY A 138 2.72 19.19 -10.33
N ASP A 139 3.30 18.09 -10.86
CA ASP A 139 2.61 17.27 -11.86
C ASP A 139 1.47 16.49 -11.23
N LYS A 140 0.37 16.39 -11.98
CA LYS A 140 -0.72 15.44 -11.69
C LYS A 140 -0.48 14.19 -12.51
N ILE A 141 -0.25 13.09 -11.84
CA ILE A 141 0.12 11.83 -12.46
C ILE A 141 -0.84 10.71 -12.06
N VAL A 142 -0.84 9.65 -12.85
CA VAL A 142 -1.47 8.38 -12.49
C VAL A 142 -0.38 7.44 -12.02
N VAL A 143 -0.59 6.83 -10.87
CA VAL A 143 0.22 5.71 -10.39
C VAL A 143 -0.67 4.49 -10.22
N ALA A 144 -0.09 3.29 -10.33
CA ALA A 144 -0.79 2.05 -10.00
C ALA A 144 -0.13 1.35 -8.83
N MET A 145 -0.92 0.54 -8.11
CA MET A 145 -0.45 -0.33 -7.03
C MET A 145 -0.52 -1.80 -7.45
N ASP A 146 0.48 -2.61 -7.06
CA ASP A 146 0.37 -4.06 -7.14
C ASP A 146 -0.58 -4.56 -6.04
N THR A 147 -1.80 -4.93 -6.40
CA THR A 147 -2.82 -5.38 -5.46
C THR A 147 -2.43 -6.67 -4.72
N ASN A 148 -1.50 -7.49 -5.28
CA ASN A 148 -0.97 -8.67 -4.62
C ASN A 148 -0.02 -8.33 -3.46
N LYS A 149 0.41 -7.08 -3.35
CA LYS A 149 1.32 -6.58 -2.32
C LYS A 149 0.62 -5.68 -1.29
N ILE A 150 -0.69 -5.58 -1.36
CA ILE A 150 -1.48 -4.85 -0.38
C ILE A 150 -1.56 -5.65 0.92
N HIS A 151 -1.34 -4.95 2.02
CA HIS A 151 -1.56 -5.41 3.38
C HIS A 151 -2.76 -4.68 3.99
N LEU A 152 -3.52 -5.36 4.84
CA LEU A 152 -4.59 -4.74 5.62
C LEU A 152 -4.33 -4.89 7.10
N PHE A 153 -4.56 -3.81 7.85
CA PHE A 153 -4.38 -3.79 9.29
C PHE A 153 -5.64 -3.24 9.97
N ASP A 154 -5.95 -3.82 11.11
CA ASP A 154 -6.97 -3.27 12.00
C ASP A 154 -6.42 -2.00 12.69
N PRO A 155 -7.08 -0.83 12.55
CA PRO A 155 -6.58 0.40 13.12
C PRO A 155 -6.61 0.43 14.66
N GLU A 156 -7.45 -0.38 15.31
CA GLU A 156 -7.57 -0.43 16.77
C GLU A 156 -6.51 -1.35 17.40
N SER A 157 -6.42 -2.58 16.93
CA SER A 157 -5.46 -3.57 17.46
C SER A 157 -4.08 -3.46 16.82
N GLU A 158 -3.94 -2.72 15.74
CA GLU A 158 -2.75 -2.61 14.87
C GLU A 158 -2.33 -3.94 14.23
N LYS A 159 -3.09 -5.01 14.40
CA LYS A 159 -2.76 -6.35 13.87
C LYS A 159 -3.04 -6.45 12.39
N THR A 160 -2.25 -7.29 11.73
CA THR A 160 -2.43 -7.64 10.33
C THR A 160 -3.67 -8.50 10.14
N LEU A 161 -4.50 -8.13 9.17
CA LEU A 161 -5.68 -8.87 8.71
C LEU A 161 -5.40 -9.59 7.40
N LEU A 162 -4.54 -9.01 6.55
CA LEU A 162 -4.15 -9.52 5.25
C LEU A 162 -2.69 -9.12 4.97
N ASN A 163 -1.88 -10.08 4.49
CA ASN A 163 -0.54 -9.87 3.96
C ASN A 163 -0.46 -10.19 2.49
#